data_9274d249cbf2fa83622a82dc73062fea
#
_entry.id   9274d249cbf2fa83622a82dc73062fea
#
_cell.length_a   1.000
_cell.length_b   1.000
_cell.length_c   1.000
_cell.angle_alpha   90.00
_cell.angle_beta   90.00
_cell.angle_gamma   90.00
#
_symmetry.space_group_name_H-M   'P 1'
#
loop_
_entity.id
_entity.type
_entity.pdbx_description
1 polymer ?
#
loop_
_entity_poly.entity_id
_entity_poly.type
_entity_poly.pdbx_seq_one_letter_code
_entity_poly.pdbx_strand_id
1 'polypeptide(L)'
;MPLAPSRTTGTDDRTVPLTADEPVAHTLLNCLLREICGPERQTAVSGTHLLLRLPRCGELLRVGLRRVSLTGAHRFTGPAGRWRDGGWHALGWEELAACAQRELELRTGVRNEEFRAQVASSHAGVAAALEHAAAPGRAGSRGTGPHARYLRSEQSLLFGHRFHPTPKSRTGSPADWARYAPEAGARFPLRHLAVRADRVREEAAAPAALTALDRQGEVPDGYRLLPAHPWQYAMLRAHPALRDAVRRGDVLDLGERGDSFAPTASVRTLYDGRNFLKFSLNTRITNCVRKNADYELRGAVALTRHLEPVATALTARFPGCDLLREPGYRTVDVGDRELAEGLGVIVREGLDARLRPGVTPLLAAAVADEHPSSDAQFGELLRGADPVAALGWWDAYLSLLVPPVLAAYFDHGVVLEPHLQNVVLGVDALGMPVQALFRDLEGTKLLPGPHTAFLDSLPRDVARPLVYAPRRGWDRVVYCLLVNHLSETAAAVADRHPGLEGELWRAVRGVLRERSAAHGEPAELRALLAGAPLPAKANLLTRWGRAADREAGYVHLTSPVGPGTVSGTANGTVSDGLAAPRTRAASRAAFPRPRSTS
;
A
#
# COMPACT_ATOMS: atom_id res chain seq x y z
N MET A 1 -29.51 -34.24 39.04
CA MET A 1 -29.53 -32.93 38.35
C MET A 1 -28.26 -32.82 37.50
N PRO A 2 -28.31 -32.84 36.19
CA PRO A 2 -27.11 -32.63 35.34
C PRO A 2 -26.85 -31.13 35.18
N LEU A 3 -25.59 -30.74 35.40
CA LEU A 3 -25.06 -29.41 35.17
C LEU A 3 -25.14 -29.08 33.66
N ALA A 4 -25.77 -27.96 33.34
CA ALA A 4 -25.84 -27.42 32.01
C ALA A 4 -24.42 -27.00 31.51
N PRO A 5 -24.08 -27.18 30.23
CA PRO A 5 -22.81 -26.69 29.70
C PRO A 5 -22.82 -25.18 29.63
N SER A 6 -21.81 -24.58 30.22
CA SER A 6 -21.52 -23.14 30.09
C SER A 6 -21.31 -22.80 28.62
N ARG A 7 -22.21 -22.03 28.03
CA ARG A 7 -22.02 -21.37 26.75
C ARG A 7 -20.89 -20.34 26.90
N THR A 8 -19.72 -20.67 26.42
CA THR A 8 -18.70 -19.68 26.07
C THR A 8 -19.15 -18.97 24.81
N THR A 9 -19.90 -17.90 24.95
CA THR A 9 -20.14 -16.94 23.89
C THR A 9 -18.84 -16.16 23.68
N GLY A 10 -18.04 -16.61 22.74
CA GLY A 10 -16.96 -15.78 22.18
C GLY A 10 -17.60 -14.64 21.39
N THR A 11 -17.93 -13.55 22.04
CA THR A 11 -18.30 -12.31 21.38
C THR A 11 -17.03 -11.77 20.71
N ASP A 12 -17.07 -11.73 19.40
CA ASP A 12 -16.05 -11.08 18.57
C ASP A 12 -16.17 -9.55 18.78
N ASP A 13 -15.43 -9.06 19.77
CA ASP A 13 -15.46 -7.65 20.23
C ASP A 13 -14.53 -6.74 19.39
N ARG A 14 -14.38 -7.04 18.08
CA ARG A 14 -13.65 -6.20 17.15
C ARG A 14 -14.56 -5.11 16.61
N THR A 15 -14.80 -4.10 17.40
CA THR A 15 -15.46 -2.88 16.96
C THR A 15 -14.43 -1.93 16.32
N VAL A 16 -14.88 -1.13 15.34
CA VAL A 16 -14.08 -0.02 14.82
C VAL A 16 -13.85 0.97 15.97
N PRO A 17 -12.60 1.39 16.25
CA PRO A 17 -12.35 2.38 17.30
C PRO A 17 -13.19 3.64 17.10
N LEU A 18 -13.76 4.13 18.19
CA LEU A 18 -14.57 5.35 18.16
C LEU A 18 -13.74 6.63 18.09
N THR A 19 -12.45 6.55 18.47
CA THR A 19 -11.52 7.69 18.44
C THR A 19 -10.28 7.36 17.62
N ALA A 20 -9.56 8.39 17.16
CA ALA A 20 -8.31 8.26 16.42
C ALA A 20 -7.09 7.99 17.32
N ASP A 21 -7.20 8.15 18.64
CA ASP A 21 -6.07 8.20 19.57
C ASP A 21 -5.31 6.87 19.61
N GLU A 22 -6.00 5.77 19.90
CA GLU A 22 -5.37 4.45 19.96
C GLU A 22 -4.81 3.99 18.60
N PRO A 23 -5.55 4.05 17.49
CA PRO A 23 -5.02 3.65 16.19
C PRO A 23 -3.77 4.44 15.77
N VAL A 24 -3.70 5.74 16.06
CA VAL A 24 -2.52 6.56 15.75
C VAL A 24 -1.35 6.21 16.67
N ALA A 25 -1.60 6.01 17.97
CA ALA A 25 -0.57 5.53 18.90
C ALA A 25 -0.05 4.14 18.51
N HIS A 26 -0.94 3.19 18.17
CA HIS A 26 -0.57 1.84 17.70
C HIS A 26 0.24 1.88 16.39
N THR A 27 -0.09 2.79 15.48
CA THR A 27 0.67 3.01 14.25
C THR A 27 2.11 3.46 14.53
N LEU A 28 2.29 4.41 15.45
CA LEU A 28 3.63 4.86 15.89
C LEU A 28 4.40 3.73 16.57
N LEU A 29 3.75 2.97 17.45
CA LEU A 29 4.36 1.80 18.12
C LEU A 29 4.78 0.72 17.11
N ASN A 30 3.95 0.43 16.10
CA ASN A 30 4.31 -0.50 15.02
C ASN A 30 5.57 -0.04 14.26
N CYS A 31 5.68 1.27 13.97
CA CYS A 31 6.86 1.82 13.32
C CYS A 31 8.10 1.74 14.23
N LEU A 32 7.99 2.12 15.51
CA LEU A 32 9.07 2.02 16.49
C LEU A 32 9.51 0.57 16.70
N LEU A 33 8.57 -0.36 16.82
CA LEU A 33 8.85 -1.79 16.91
C LEU A 33 9.65 -2.26 15.70
N ARG A 34 9.17 -1.98 14.49
CA ARG A 34 9.75 -2.48 13.23
C ARG A 34 11.10 -1.89 12.92
N GLU A 35 11.29 -0.58 13.17
CA GLU A 35 12.45 0.15 12.63
C GLU A 35 13.47 0.54 13.68
N ILE A 36 13.11 0.56 14.96
CA ILE A 36 13.97 0.99 16.06
C ILE A 36 14.20 -0.14 17.06
N CYS A 37 13.16 -0.53 17.78
CA CYS A 37 13.28 -1.43 18.93
C CYS A 37 13.58 -2.88 18.53
N GLY A 38 12.91 -3.40 17.51
CA GLY A 38 13.10 -4.79 17.04
C GLY A 38 14.52 -5.05 16.51
N PRO A 39 15.05 -4.24 15.56
CA PRO A 39 16.41 -4.40 15.07
C PRO A 39 17.49 -4.33 16.16
N GLU A 40 17.26 -3.53 17.21
CA GLU A 40 18.19 -3.41 18.35
C GLU A 40 17.89 -4.41 19.50
N ARG A 41 16.92 -5.32 19.31
CA ARG A 41 16.49 -6.29 20.33
C ARG A 41 16.05 -5.63 21.65
N GLN A 42 15.41 -4.47 21.53
CA GLN A 42 14.91 -3.67 22.65
C GLN A 42 13.40 -3.91 22.87
N THR A 43 12.96 -5.16 22.75
CA THR A 43 11.57 -5.56 22.90
C THR A 43 11.47 -6.80 23.77
N ALA A 44 10.42 -6.90 24.56
CA ALA A 44 10.07 -8.10 25.32
C ALA A 44 8.54 -8.24 25.42
N VAL A 45 8.07 -9.49 25.43
CA VAL A 45 6.67 -9.79 25.79
C VAL A 45 6.63 -10.15 27.26
N SER A 46 5.80 -9.46 28.02
CA SER A 46 5.58 -9.67 29.47
C SER A 46 4.09 -9.84 29.73
N GLY A 47 3.65 -11.08 29.97
CA GLY A 47 2.24 -11.42 30.07
C GLY A 47 1.47 -11.01 28.82
N THR A 48 0.47 -10.18 28.97
CA THR A 48 -0.36 -9.64 27.88
C THR A 48 0.14 -8.31 27.31
N HIS A 49 1.39 -7.94 27.56
CA HIS A 49 1.94 -6.67 27.11
C HIS A 49 3.22 -6.85 26.28
N LEU A 50 3.37 -6.01 25.26
CA LEU A 50 4.66 -5.76 24.59
C LEU A 50 5.35 -4.59 25.29
N LEU A 51 6.60 -4.81 25.66
CA LEU A 51 7.51 -3.78 26.16
C LEU A 51 8.42 -3.34 25.03
N LEU A 52 8.62 -2.03 24.88
CA LEU A 52 9.52 -1.42 23.90
C LEU A 52 10.41 -0.42 24.65
N ARG A 53 11.71 -0.60 24.55
CA ARG A 53 12.68 0.37 25.06
C ARG A 53 13.18 1.24 23.94
N LEU A 54 13.13 2.56 24.13
CA LEU A 54 13.75 3.57 23.27
C LEU A 54 15.14 3.88 23.85
N PRO A 55 16.23 3.28 23.31
CA PRO A 55 17.49 3.21 24.01
C PRO A 55 18.22 4.56 24.09
N ARG A 56 17.98 5.48 23.14
CA ARG A 56 18.69 6.77 23.10
C ARG A 56 18.09 7.80 24.06
N CYS A 57 16.76 7.84 24.17
CA CYS A 57 16.10 8.73 25.12
C CYS A 57 15.81 8.08 26.48
N GLY A 58 16.08 6.77 26.63
CA GLY A 58 15.93 6.03 27.89
C GLY A 58 14.49 5.70 28.27
N GLU A 59 13.52 5.89 27.40
CA GLU A 59 12.10 5.64 27.67
C GLU A 59 11.77 4.14 27.59
N LEU A 60 10.97 3.65 28.53
CA LEU A 60 10.38 2.32 28.48
C LEU A 60 8.88 2.44 28.28
N LEU A 61 8.40 1.86 27.18
CA LEU A 61 7.01 1.88 26.76
C LEU A 61 6.38 0.50 26.89
N ARG A 62 5.07 0.45 27.07
CA ARG A 62 4.28 -0.77 26.95
C ARG A 62 2.99 -0.55 26.17
N VAL A 63 2.45 -1.64 25.60
CA VAL A 63 1.12 -1.67 25.01
C VAL A 63 0.50 -3.04 25.22
N GLY A 64 -0.81 -3.12 25.40
CA GLY A 64 -1.53 -4.38 25.48
C GLY A 64 -1.44 -5.17 24.17
N LEU A 65 -1.34 -6.49 24.28
CA LEU A 65 -1.32 -7.43 23.17
C LEU A 65 -2.61 -8.26 23.17
N ARG A 66 -3.41 -8.09 22.13
CA ARG A 66 -4.50 -9.02 21.82
C ARG A 66 -3.96 -10.28 21.14
N ARG A 67 -2.94 -10.15 20.28
CA ARG A 67 -2.26 -11.24 19.60
C ARG A 67 -0.81 -10.91 19.25
N VAL A 68 0.07 -11.88 19.48
CA VAL A 68 1.46 -11.85 19.00
C VAL A 68 1.50 -12.41 17.57
N SER A 69 2.35 -11.86 16.70
CA SER A 69 2.57 -12.32 15.34
C SER A 69 4.04 -12.66 15.11
N LEU A 70 4.31 -13.70 14.31
CA LEU A 70 5.66 -14.16 13.95
C LEU A 70 6.44 -13.13 13.13
N THR A 71 5.76 -12.23 12.42
CA THR A 71 6.37 -11.19 11.57
C THR A 71 6.32 -9.79 12.18
N GLY A 72 5.96 -9.68 13.46
CA GLY A 72 5.79 -8.39 14.12
C GLY A 72 4.51 -7.63 13.72
N ALA A 73 3.59 -8.29 13.00
CA ALA A 73 2.24 -7.76 12.73
C ALA A 73 1.33 -7.99 13.96
N HIS A 74 1.82 -7.62 15.15
CA HIS A 74 1.08 -7.80 16.41
C HIS A 74 -0.26 -7.05 16.37
N ARG A 75 -1.21 -7.51 17.18
CA ARG A 75 -2.46 -6.80 17.41
C ARG A 75 -2.42 -6.16 18.79
N PHE A 76 -2.37 -4.85 18.81
CA PHE A 76 -2.35 -4.07 20.04
C PHE A 76 -3.77 -3.83 20.57
N THR A 77 -3.87 -3.51 21.85
CA THR A 77 -5.13 -3.14 22.51
C THR A 77 -4.88 -2.14 23.62
N GLY A 78 -5.82 -1.24 23.81
CA GLY A 78 -5.77 -0.20 24.83
C GLY A 78 -4.69 0.86 24.59
N PRO A 79 -4.57 1.80 25.52
CA PRO A 79 -3.64 2.91 25.42
C PRO A 79 -2.18 2.44 25.59
N ALA A 80 -1.25 3.19 24.98
CA ALA A 80 0.17 3.05 25.29
C ALA A 80 0.43 3.49 26.76
N GLY A 81 1.48 2.94 27.38
CA GLY A 81 1.94 3.33 28.70
C GLY A 81 3.44 3.63 28.68
N ARG A 82 3.87 4.52 29.58
CA ARG A 82 5.27 4.86 29.84
C ARG A 82 5.62 4.56 31.29
N TRP A 83 6.78 3.95 31.51
CA TRP A 83 7.31 3.74 32.86
C TRP A 83 7.99 5.02 33.36
N ARG A 84 7.53 5.55 34.49
CA ARG A 84 8.11 6.70 35.18
C ARG A 84 7.79 6.64 36.67
N ASP A 85 8.70 7.12 37.49
CA ASP A 85 8.52 7.26 38.96
C ASP A 85 8.02 5.97 39.65
N GLY A 86 8.57 4.81 39.17
CA GLY A 86 8.22 3.50 39.74
C GLY A 86 6.86 2.93 39.31
N GLY A 87 6.18 3.54 38.33
CA GLY A 87 4.86 3.12 37.88
C GLY A 87 4.61 3.28 36.36
N TRP A 88 3.53 2.67 35.90
CA TRP A 88 3.05 2.83 34.53
C TRP A 88 2.02 3.95 34.44
N HIS A 89 2.26 4.92 33.57
CA HIS A 89 1.36 6.02 33.28
C HIS A 89 0.87 5.91 31.85
N ALA A 90 -0.42 6.21 31.62
CA ALA A 90 -0.98 6.27 30.27
C ALA A 90 -0.23 7.30 29.42
N LEU A 91 -0.04 7.00 28.15
CA LEU A 91 0.70 7.83 27.20
C LEU A 91 -0.17 8.09 25.97
N GLY A 92 -0.56 9.34 25.77
CA GLY A 92 -1.30 9.76 24.58
C GLY A 92 -0.44 9.73 23.32
N TRP A 93 -1.10 9.77 22.16
CA TRP A 93 -0.39 9.74 20.88
C TRP A 93 0.57 10.92 20.68
N GLU A 94 0.24 12.11 21.23
CA GLU A 94 1.10 13.31 21.16
C GLU A 94 2.39 13.14 21.93
N GLU A 95 2.30 12.63 23.14
CA GLU A 95 3.45 12.34 23.99
C GLU A 95 4.30 11.21 23.39
N LEU A 96 3.65 10.18 22.83
CA LEU A 96 4.34 9.10 22.12
C LEU A 96 5.08 9.63 20.89
N ALA A 97 4.48 10.55 20.13
CA ALA A 97 5.13 11.22 19.00
C ALA A 97 6.33 12.05 19.46
N ALA A 98 6.24 12.70 20.63
CA ALA A 98 7.37 13.44 21.22
C ALA A 98 8.51 12.49 21.64
N CYS A 99 8.20 11.34 22.26
CA CYS A 99 9.20 10.30 22.58
C CYS A 99 9.88 9.78 21.31
N ALA A 100 9.10 9.47 20.28
CA ALA A 100 9.62 9.01 18.99
C ALA A 100 10.53 10.06 18.33
N GLN A 101 10.12 11.32 18.33
CA GLN A 101 10.93 12.44 17.84
C GLN A 101 12.27 12.51 18.56
N ARG A 102 12.27 12.50 19.89
CA ARG A 102 13.48 12.58 20.70
C ARG A 102 14.41 11.39 20.44
N GLU A 103 13.88 10.17 20.37
CA GLU A 103 14.67 8.98 20.04
C GLU A 103 15.36 9.10 18.68
N LEU A 104 14.61 9.57 17.67
CA LEU A 104 15.11 9.74 16.31
C LEU A 104 16.14 10.86 16.19
N GLU A 105 15.94 11.99 16.89
CA GLU A 105 16.91 13.08 16.96
C GLU A 105 18.24 12.60 17.55
N LEU A 106 18.19 11.94 18.70
CA LEU A 106 19.38 11.41 19.38
C LEU A 106 20.06 10.29 18.56
N ARG A 107 19.28 9.50 17.82
CA ARG A 107 19.78 8.41 16.98
C ARG A 107 20.47 8.89 15.71
N THR A 108 19.89 9.87 15.04
CA THR A 108 20.30 10.28 13.69
C THR A 108 21.09 11.59 13.65
N GLY A 109 21.02 12.40 14.69
CA GLY A 109 21.54 13.77 14.72
C GLY A 109 20.74 14.75 13.85
N VAL A 110 19.65 14.30 13.22
CA VAL A 110 18.79 15.11 12.34
C VAL A 110 17.62 15.66 13.14
N ARG A 111 17.30 16.94 12.99
CA ARG A 111 16.07 17.54 13.51
C ARG A 111 14.99 17.55 12.45
N ASN A 112 13.78 17.14 12.82
CA ASN A 112 12.60 17.19 11.97
C ASN A 112 11.43 17.84 12.72
N GLU A 113 11.32 19.16 12.60
CA GLU A 113 10.28 19.96 13.25
C GLU A 113 8.88 19.68 12.70
N GLU A 114 8.78 19.21 11.45
CA GLU A 114 7.49 18.88 10.83
C GLU A 114 6.88 17.57 11.35
N PHE A 115 7.67 16.67 11.95
CA PHE A 115 7.25 15.31 12.26
C PHE A 115 5.99 15.27 13.14
N ARG A 116 5.97 16.02 14.24
CA ARG A 116 4.80 16.06 15.14
C ARG A 116 3.57 16.67 14.47
N ALA A 117 3.75 17.73 13.69
CA ALA A 117 2.66 18.33 12.94
C ALA A 117 2.06 17.36 11.90
N GLN A 118 2.89 16.50 11.31
CA GLN A 118 2.43 15.47 10.37
C GLN A 118 1.71 14.32 11.08
N VAL A 119 2.14 13.94 12.29
CA VAL A 119 1.40 12.97 13.12
C VAL A 119 0.03 13.56 13.51
N ALA A 120 -0.02 14.82 13.93
CA ALA A 120 -1.26 15.52 14.23
C ALA A 120 -2.20 15.61 13.03
N SER A 121 -1.65 15.93 11.83
CA SER A 121 -2.40 15.90 10.58
C SER A 121 -2.95 14.50 10.27
N SER A 122 -2.16 13.45 10.54
CA SER A 122 -2.61 12.06 10.35
C SER A 122 -3.72 11.69 11.33
N HIS A 123 -3.62 12.12 12.58
CA HIS A 123 -4.66 11.96 13.59
C HIS A 123 -5.96 12.62 13.16
N ALA A 124 -5.92 13.90 12.76
CA ALA A 124 -7.09 14.61 12.25
C ALA A 124 -7.71 13.91 11.02
N GLY A 125 -6.86 13.34 10.13
CA GLY A 125 -7.32 12.56 8.98
C GLY A 125 -8.04 11.27 9.36
N VAL A 126 -7.57 10.57 10.39
CA VAL A 126 -8.24 9.37 10.94
C VAL A 126 -9.54 9.76 11.63
N ALA A 127 -9.56 10.82 12.45
CA ALA A 127 -10.76 11.31 13.13
C ALA A 127 -11.86 11.65 12.10
N ALA A 128 -11.53 12.42 11.07
CA ALA A 128 -12.48 12.75 10.00
C ALA A 128 -12.99 11.49 9.25
N ALA A 129 -12.13 10.49 9.02
CA ALA A 129 -12.54 9.24 8.40
C ALA A 129 -13.53 8.46 9.26
N LEU A 130 -13.32 8.43 10.58
CA LEU A 130 -14.23 7.78 11.55
C LEU A 130 -15.57 8.52 11.63
N GLU A 131 -15.57 9.85 11.69
CA GLU A 131 -16.80 10.67 11.68
C GLU A 131 -17.62 10.41 10.41
N HIS A 132 -16.96 10.40 9.23
CA HIS A 132 -17.63 10.09 7.96
C HIS A 132 -18.17 8.65 7.93
N ALA A 133 -17.44 7.69 8.51
CA ALA A 133 -17.89 6.29 8.56
C ALA A 133 -19.12 6.11 9.46
N ALA A 134 -19.22 6.87 10.54
CA ALA A 134 -20.33 6.85 11.49
C ALA A 134 -21.57 7.64 11.02
N ALA A 135 -21.47 8.45 9.95
CA ALA A 135 -22.55 9.31 9.49
C ALA A 135 -23.81 8.52 9.09
N PRO A 136 -25.02 8.94 9.55
CA PRO A 136 -26.27 8.29 9.20
C PRO A 136 -26.52 8.27 7.68
N GLY A 137 -27.12 7.20 7.15
CA GLY A 137 -27.48 7.08 5.74
C GLY A 137 -26.39 6.51 4.82
N ARG A 138 -25.15 6.39 5.29
CA ARG A 138 -24.05 5.84 4.46
C ARG A 138 -24.24 4.35 4.13
N ALA A 139 -24.91 3.58 4.98
CA ALA A 139 -25.18 2.16 4.77
C ALA A 139 -26.28 1.91 3.71
N GLY A 140 -27.24 2.81 3.55
CA GLY A 140 -28.43 2.61 2.72
C GLY A 140 -28.31 3.03 1.24
N SER A 141 -27.32 3.85 0.88
CA SER A 141 -27.17 4.40 -0.49
C SER A 141 -26.21 3.63 -1.39
N ARG A 142 -25.71 2.48 -0.94
CA ARG A 142 -24.65 1.72 -1.61
C ARG A 142 -25.26 0.60 -2.45
N GLY A 143 -25.08 0.65 -3.78
CA GLY A 143 -25.46 -0.44 -4.68
C GLY A 143 -24.93 -1.82 -4.22
N THR A 144 -25.62 -2.89 -4.64
CA THR A 144 -25.33 -4.26 -4.20
C THR A 144 -24.44 -5.04 -5.18
N GLY A 145 -24.18 -4.52 -6.38
CA GLY A 145 -23.41 -5.21 -7.41
C GLY A 145 -21.89 -5.32 -7.12
N PRO A 146 -21.18 -6.14 -7.89
CA PRO A 146 -19.73 -6.37 -7.73
C PRO A 146 -18.89 -5.08 -7.70
N HIS A 147 -19.14 -4.15 -8.60
CA HIS A 147 -18.45 -2.85 -8.65
C HIS A 147 -18.71 -1.98 -7.42
N ALA A 148 -19.90 -2.05 -6.86
CA ALA A 148 -20.23 -1.33 -5.63
C ALA A 148 -19.49 -1.94 -4.43
N ARG A 149 -19.39 -3.28 -4.35
CA ARG A 149 -18.56 -3.95 -3.32
C ARG A 149 -17.09 -3.60 -3.48
N TYR A 150 -16.59 -3.60 -4.71
CA TYR A 150 -15.22 -3.16 -5.00
C TYR A 150 -14.96 -1.75 -4.48
N LEU A 151 -15.79 -0.77 -4.85
CA LEU A 151 -15.63 0.62 -4.39
C LEU A 151 -15.70 0.73 -2.87
N ARG A 152 -16.59 -0.02 -2.21
CA ARG A 152 -16.61 -0.05 -0.75
C ARG A 152 -15.29 -0.54 -0.17
N SER A 153 -14.70 -1.57 -0.75
CA SER A 153 -13.39 -2.07 -0.31
C SER A 153 -12.27 -1.04 -0.50
N GLU A 154 -12.27 -0.31 -1.60
CA GLU A 154 -11.31 0.79 -1.85
C GLU A 154 -11.47 1.96 -0.85
N GLN A 155 -12.68 2.21 -0.39
CA GLN A 155 -13.04 3.35 0.44
C GLN A 155 -13.12 3.02 1.94
N SER A 156 -12.83 1.78 2.34
CA SER A 156 -12.94 1.32 3.72
C SER A 156 -11.69 1.50 4.57
N LEU A 157 -10.56 1.87 3.97
CA LEU A 157 -9.27 1.95 4.66
C LEU A 157 -9.18 3.21 5.55
N LEU A 158 -9.85 3.20 6.70
CA LEU A 158 -9.97 4.37 7.58
C LEU A 158 -8.64 4.76 8.21
N PHE A 159 -7.80 3.79 8.58
CA PHE A 159 -6.57 3.99 9.35
C PHE A 159 -5.31 4.06 8.48
N GLY A 160 -5.35 3.58 7.24
CA GLY A 160 -4.23 3.57 6.31
C GLY A 160 -3.17 2.51 6.66
N HIS A 161 -1.92 2.73 6.23
CA HIS A 161 -0.83 1.77 6.36
C HIS A 161 -0.28 1.73 7.78
N ARG A 162 -0.51 0.66 8.54
CA ARG A 162 -0.15 0.53 9.97
C ARG A 162 1.35 0.63 10.30
N PHE A 163 2.24 0.45 9.32
CA PHE A 163 3.69 0.63 9.45
C PHE A 163 4.19 1.89 8.74
N HIS A 164 3.37 2.91 8.66
CA HIS A 164 3.76 4.23 8.20
C HIS A 164 3.43 5.25 9.31
N PRO A 165 4.38 6.10 9.79
CA PRO A 165 4.15 6.92 11.00
C PRO A 165 3.03 7.95 10.84
N THR A 166 2.71 8.33 9.60
CA THR A 166 1.73 9.37 9.28
C THR A 166 0.87 8.97 8.08
N PRO A 167 0.11 7.83 8.15
CA PRO A 167 -0.52 7.23 6.97
C PRO A 167 -1.66 8.09 6.41
N LYS A 168 -2.27 8.93 7.22
CA LYS A 168 -3.35 9.85 6.82
C LYS A 168 -2.94 11.33 6.90
N SER A 169 -1.62 11.62 7.02
CA SER A 169 -1.11 12.99 6.94
C SER A 169 -1.37 13.58 5.56
N ARG A 170 -1.89 14.79 5.54
CA ARG A 170 -2.46 15.41 4.36
C ARG A 170 -2.14 16.90 4.32
N THR A 171 -1.85 17.41 3.12
CA THR A 171 -1.88 18.83 2.82
C THR A 171 -3.24 19.19 2.19
N GLY A 172 -3.67 20.43 2.29
CA GLY A 172 -5.00 20.86 1.89
C GLY A 172 -5.95 21.07 3.07
N SER A 173 -7.12 21.63 2.80
CA SER A 173 -8.11 21.91 3.84
C SER A 173 -8.92 20.65 4.21
N PRO A 174 -9.50 20.57 5.43
CA PRO A 174 -10.44 19.51 5.77
C PRO A 174 -11.61 19.41 4.80
N ALA A 175 -12.09 20.54 4.26
CA ALA A 175 -13.19 20.59 3.29
C ALA A 175 -12.79 19.93 1.95
N ASP A 176 -11.55 20.14 1.47
CA ASP A 176 -11.06 19.47 0.26
C ASP A 176 -11.02 17.95 0.48
N TRP A 177 -10.55 17.51 1.64
CA TRP A 177 -10.52 16.07 1.95
C TRP A 177 -11.91 15.46 2.10
N ALA A 178 -12.85 16.14 2.72
CA ALA A 178 -14.23 15.69 2.79
C ALA A 178 -14.84 15.52 1.39
N ARG A 179 -14.45 16.40 0.46
CA ARG A 179 -14.95 16.36 -0.93
C ARG A 179 -14.31 15.30 -1.80
N TYR A 180 -13.03 14.95 -1.57
CA TYR A 180 -12.23 14.16 -2.52
C TYR A 180 -11.64 12.86 -1.93
N ALA A 181 -11.72 12.63 -0.62
CA ALA A 181 -11.11 11.44 -0.02
C ALA A 181 -11.97 10.18 -0.22
N PRO A 182 -11.33 9.02 -0.47
CA PRO A 182 -12.04 7.75 -0.58
C PRO A 182 -12.80 7.39 0.68
N GLU A 183 -12.20 7.53 1.87
CA GLU A 183 -12.84 7.22 3.14
C GLU A 183 -14.04 8.11 3.47
N ALA A 184 -14.16 9.28 2.82
CA ALA A 184 -15.37 10.09 2.87
C ALA A 184 -16.48 9.53 1.97
N GLY A 185 -16.21 8.51 1.16
CA GLY A 185 -17.15 7.98 0.17
C GLY A 185 -17.42 8.97 -0.96
N ALA A 186 -16.44 9.83 -1.24
CA ALA A 186 -16.57 10.91 -2.20
C ALA A 186 -16.98 10.41 -3.59
N ARG A 187 -17.78 11.22 -4.28
CA ARG A 187 -18.11 11.10 -5.70
C ARG A 187 -18.25 12.51 -6.28
N PHE A 188 -17.61 12.75 -7.40
CA PHE A 188 -17.60 14.06 -8.03
C PHE A 188 -17.36 13.97 -9.54
N PRO A 189 -17.92 14.93 -10.32
CA PRO A 189 -17.61 15.05 -11.74
C PRO A 189 -16.18 15.56 -11.94
N LEU A 190 -15.61 15.26 -13.10
CA LEU A 190 -14.29 15.77 -13.47
C LEU A 190 -14.38 17.21 -13.99
N ARG A 191 -13.26 17.94 -13.88
CA ARG A 191 -13.09 19.20 -14.60
C ARG A 191 -12.73 18.90 -16.05
N HIS A 192 -13.51 19.40 -16.99
CA HIS A 192 -13.27 19.20 -18.42
C HIS A 192 -12.53 20.40 -18.99
N LEU A 193 -11.42 20.12 -19.65
CA LEU A 193 -10.65 21.09 -20.42
C LEU A 193 -10.72 20.68 -21.89
N ALA A 194 -11.11 21.59 -22.78
CA ALA A 194 -10.91 21.40 -24.21
C ALA A 194 -9.53 21.98 -24.55
N VAL A 195 -8.61 21.14 -24.99
CA VAL A 195 -7.25 21.51 -25.37
C VAL A 195 -7.14 21.45 -26.88
N ARG A 196 -6.64 22.53 -27.50
CA ARG A 196 -6.42 22.56 -28.95
C ARG A 196 -5.56 21.36 -29.38
N ALA A 197 -5.94 20.68 -30.47
CA ALA A 197 -5.38 19.37 -30.83
C ALA A 197 -3.84 19.40 -31.02
N ASP A 198 -3.27 20.52 -31.52
CA ASP A 198 -1.82 20.72 -31.66
C ASP A 198 -1.11 21.06 -30.33
N ARG A 199 -1.87 21.19 -29.23
CA ARG A 199 -1.40 21.43 -27.86
C ARG A 199 -1.67 20.27 -26.94
N VAL A 200 -2.03 19.12 -27.50
CA VAL A 200 -2.20 17.88 -26.77
C VAL A 200 -0.96 16.99 -26.99
N ARG A 201 -0.48 16.40 -25.92
CA ARG A 201 0.48 15.30 -25.97
C ARG A 201 -0.21 14.06 -25.43
N GLU A 202 -0.29 13.03 -26.26
CA GLU A 202 -0.92 11.76 -25.91
C GLU A 202 -0.19 10.59 -26.55
N GLU A 203 -0.31 9.44 -25.91
CA GLU A 203 0.19 8.18 -26.46
C GLU A 203 -0.76 7.06 -26.06
N ALA A 204 -0.93 6.09 -26.96
CA ALA A 204 -1.80 4.93 -26.75
C ALA A 204 -1.13 3.66 -27.25
N ALA A 205 -1.26 2.58 -26.49
CA ALA A 205 -0.83 1.24 -26.89
C ALA A 205 -1.73 0.68 -28.00
N ALA A 206 -3.00 1.08 -28.01
CA ALA A 206 -3.98 0.78 -29.05
C ALA A 206 -4.91 1.99 -29.28
N PRO A 207 -5.46 2.20 -30.49
CA PRO A 207 -6.31 3.37 -30.81
C PRO A 207 -7.49 3.56 -29.85
N ALA A 208 -8.09 2.46 -29.39
CA ALA A 208 -9.24 2.52 -28.47
C ALA A 208 -8.88 2.93 -27.03
N ALA A 209 -7.59 2.98 -26.68
CA ALA A 209 -7.17 3.22 -25.30
C ALA A 209 -7.59 4.58 -24.75
N LEU A 210 -7.66 5.61 -25.60
CA LEU A 210 -8.05 6.97 -25.21
C LEU A 210 -9.56 7.23 -25.30
N THR A 211 -10.34 6.29 -25.83
CA THR A 211 -11.80 6.41 -25.90
C THR A 211 -12.45 6.63 -24.52
N ALA A 212 -11.80 6.12 -23.46
CA ALA A 212 -12.24 6.37 -22.09
C ALA A 212 -12.22 7.86 -21.71
N LEU A 213 -11.31 8.66 -22.28
CA LEU A 213 -11.25 10.10 -22.09
C LEU A 213 -12.26 10.81 -22.98
N ASP A 214 -12.32 10.44 -24.26
CA ASP A 214 -13.18 11.14 -25.24
C ASP A 214 -14.67 10.98 -24.94
N ARG A 215 -15.09 9.85 -24.35
CA ARG A 215 -16.48 9.61 -23.93
C ARG A 215 -16.96 10.45 -22.76
N GLN A 216 -16.09 11.15 -22.05
CA GLN A 216 -16.49 11.95 -20.90
C GLN A 216 -17.29 13.21 -21.28
N GLY A 217 -17.20 13.67 -22.52
CA GLY A 217 -17.98 14.82 -22.99
C GLY A 217 -17.54 15.31 -24.37
N GLU A 218 -18.33 16.23 -24.91
CA GLU A 218 -18.06 16.85 -26.20
C GLU A 218 -17.17 18.09 -26.04
N VAL A 219 -16.37 18.35 -27.07
CA VAL A 219 -15.50 19.53 -27.18
C VAL A 219 -15.68 20.15 -28.58
N PRO A 220 -15.39 21.46 -28.77
CA PRO A 220 -15.42 22.10 -30.08
C PRO A 220 -14.49 21.44 -31.09
N ASP A 221 -14.77 21.60 -32.36
CA ASP A 221 -13.92 21.14 -33.45
C ASP A 221 -12.50 21.70 -33.31
N GLY A 222 -11.51 20.87 -33.60
CA GLY A 222 -10.09 21.22 -33.44
C GLY A 222 -9.55 21.07 -32.02
N TYR A 223 -10.38 20.65 -31.05
CA TYR A 223 -9.97 20.40 -29.68
C TYR A 223 -10.02 18.91 -29.31
N ARG A 224 -9.33 18.56 -28.22
CA ARG A 224 -9.40 17.26 -27.56
C ARG A 224 -9.81 17.45 -26.11
N LEU A 225 -10.64 16.54 -25.59
CA LEU A 225 -11.02 16.56 -24.20
C LEU A 225 -9.86 16.10 -23.30
N LEU A 226 -9.49 16.91 -22.33
CA LEU A 226 -8.56 16.57 -21.25
C LEU A 226 -9.33 16.68 -19.92
N PRO A 227 -9.79 15.56 -19.36
CA PRO A 227 -10.37 15.59 -18.03
C PRO A 227 -9.27 15.83 -16.99
N ALA A 228 -9.55 16.61 -15.97
CA ALA A 228 -8.65 16.91 -14.88
C ALA A 228 -9.35 16.65 -13.54
N HIS A 229 -8.57 16.22 -12.53
CA HIS A 229 -9.07 16.13 -11.17
C HIS A 229 -9.45 17.54 -10.68
N PRO A 230 -10.68 17.80 -10.20
CA PRO A 230 -11.11 19.16 -9.83
C PRO A 230 -10.19 19.83 -8.81
N TRP A 231 -9.72 19.08 -7.82
CA TRP A 231 -8.80 19.60 -6.82
C TRP A 231 -7.43 19.97 -7.42
N GLN A 232 -6.89 19.14 -8.32
CA GLN A 232 -5.64 19.45 -9.02
C GLN A 232 -5.79 20.72 -9.88
N TYR A 233 -6.89 20.83 -10.60
CA TYR A 233 -7.17 22.02 -11.40
C TYR A 233 -7.28 23.27 -10.52
N ALA A 234 -7.95 23.20 -9.37
CA ALA A 234 -8.04 24.31 -8.43
C ALA A 234 -6.65 24.79 -7.94
N MET A 235 -5.69 23.88 -7.75
CA MET A 235 -4.31 24.23 -7.41
C MET A 235 -3.54 24.85 -8.58
N LEU A 236 -3.85 24.45 -9.82
CA LEU A 236 -3.11 24.90 -11.02
C LEU A 236 -3.75 26.11 -11.73
N ARG A 237 -5.00 26.46 -11.43
CA ARG A 237 -5.72 27.52 -12.15
C ARG A 237 -5.04 28.91 -12.12
N ALA A 238 -4.21 29.15 -11.13
CA ALA A 238 -3.42 30.38 -11.01
C ALA A 238 -2.05 30.30 -11.69
N HIS A 239 -1.67 29.11 -12.21
CA HIS A 239 -0.37 28.90 -12.87
C HIS A 239 -0.26 29.82 -14.12
N PRO A 240 0.83 30.59 -14.27
CA PRO A 240 0.96 31.57 -15.37
C PRO A 240 0.76 30.96 -16.75
N ALA A 241 1.41 29.81 -17.03
CA ALA A 241 1.31 29.16 -18.33
C ALA A 241 -0.12 28.67 -18.64
N LEU A 242 -0.89 28.20 -17.63
CA LEU A 242 -2.28 27.81 -17.83
C LEU A 242 -3.15 29.03 -18.12
N ARG A 243 -2.99 30.10 -17.38
CA ARG A 243 -3.73 31.36 -17.62
C ARG A 243 -3.44 31.92 -19.01
N ASP A 244 -2.19 31.86 -19.46
CA ASP A 244 -1.80 32.28 -20.79
C ASP A 244 -2.38 31.40 -21.88
N ALA A 245 -2.37 30.07 -21.70
CA ALA A 245 -2.99 29.13 -22.62
C ALA A 245 -4.51 29.35 -22.74
N VAL A 246 -5.18 29.62 -21.61
CA VAL A 246 -6.62 29.95 -21.62
C VAL A 246 -6.88 31.28 -22.36
N ARG A 247 -6.06 32.31 -22.13
CA ARG A 247 -6.22 33.61 -22.83
C ARG A 247 -6.00 33.49 -24.34
N ARG A 248 -5.12 32.61 -24.80
CA ARG A 248 -4.88 32.38 -26.24
C ARG A 248 -5.92 31.44 -26.87
N GLY A 249 -6.82 30.84 -26.08
CA GLY A 249 -7.73 29.82 -26.58
C GLY A 249 -7.07 28.46 -26.82
N ASP A 250 -5.84 28.24 -26.38
CA ASP A 250 -5.18 26.94 -26.46
C ASP A 250 -5.87 25.92 -25.54
N VAL A 251 -6.45 26.40 -24.43
CA VAL A 251 -7.21 25.62 -23.46
C VAL A 251 -8.52 26.34 -23.14
N LEU A 252 -9.64 25.65 -23.26
CA LEU A 252 -10.96 26.13 -22.84
C LEU A 252 -11.36 25.39 -21.56
N ASP A 253 -11.73 26.14 -20.53
CA ASP A 253 -12.24 25.60 -19.29
C ASP A 253 -13.75 25.38 -19.40
N LEU A 254 -14.17 24.14 -19.53
CA LEU A 254 -15.59 23.77 -19.71
C LEU A 254 -16.34 23.53 -18.40
N GLY A 255 -15.66 23.61 -17.25
CA GLY A 255 -16.27 23.39 -15.94
C GLY A 255 -16.29 21.93 -15.49
N GLU A 256 -16.82 21.70 -14.29
CA GLU A 256 -17.08 20.36 -13.75
C GLU A 256 -18.36 19.81 -14.39
N ARG A 257 -18.27 18.63 -15.03
CA ARG A 257 -19.41 18.03 -15.77
C ARG A 257 -19.20 16.54 -16.01
N GLY A 258 -20.23 15.90 -16.56
CA GLY A 258 -20.23 14.47 -16.90
C GLY A 258 -20.53 13.58 -15.70
N ASP A 259 -20.20 12.29 -15.85
CA ASP A 259 -20.47 11.28 -14.83
C ASP A 259 -19.59 11.49 -13.58
N SER A 260 -20.11 11.04 -12.43
CA SER A 260 -19.36 11.14 -11.19
C SER A 260 -18.36 9.99 -11.04
N PHE A 261 -17.14 10.33 -10.74
CA PHE A 261 -16.08 9.40 -10.40
C PHE A 261 -15.94 9.23 -8.89
N ALA A 262 -15.53 8.04 -8.48
CA ALA A 262 -15.21 7.72 -7.10
C ALA A 262 -13.69 7.53 -6.92
N PRO A 263 -13.05 8.14 -5.91
CA PRO A 263 -11.65 7.91 -5.62
C PRO A 263 -11.45 6.50 -5.05
N THR A 264 -10.37 5.85 -5.52
CA THR A 264 -9.85 4.61 -4.96
C THR A 264 -8.94 4.90 -3.74
N ALA A 265 -8.45 3.86 -3.07
CA ALA A 265 -7.51 3.98 -1.94
C ALA A 265 -6.23 4.78 -2.26
N SER A 266 -5.89 4.99 -3.53
CA SER A 266 -4.77 5.83 -3.95
C SER A 266 -5.09 7.33 -3.95
N VAL A 267 -6.36 7.73 -3.76
CA VAL A 267 -6.92 9.09 -3.82
C VAL A 267 -6.91 9.67 -5.24
N ARG A 268 -5.75 9.64 -5.92
CA ARG A 268 -5.55 10.23 -7.26
C ARG A 268 -6.03 9.38 -8.44
N THR A 269 -6.35 8.11 -8.19
CA THR A 269 -6.96 7.23 -9.20
C THR A 269 -8.43 7.14 -8.96
N LEU A 270 -9.20 7.54 -9.94
CA LEU A 270 -10.65 7.63 -9.89
C LEU A 270 -11.28 6.55 -10.75
N TYR A 271 -12.44 6.04 -10.34
CA TYR A 271 -13.17 4.97 -11.01
C TYR A 271 -14.61 5.39 -11.32
N ASP A 272 -15.06 5.21 -12.57
CA ASP A 272 -16.41 5.52 -13.04
C ASP A 272 -17.34 4.30 -13.15
N GLY A 273 -16.83 3.12 -12.81
CA GLY A 273 -17.52 1.83 -13.01
C GLY A 273 -17.08 1.09 -14.27
N ARG A 274 -16.33 1.75 -15.17
CA ARG A 274 -15.86 1.18 -16.45
C ARG A 274 -14.34 1.23 -16.59
N ASN A 275 -13.73 2.38 -16.25
CA ASN A 275 -12.30 2.62 -16.40
C ASN A 275 -11.74 3.30 -15.15
N PHE A 276 -10.42 3.19 -14.98
CA PHE A 276 -9.70 3.99 -14.01
C PHE A 276 -8.97 5.14 -14.71
N LEU A 277 -9.07 6.33 -14.17
CA LEU A 277 -8.28 7.47 -14.58
C LEU A 277 -7.33 7.87 -13.46
N LYS A 278 -6.02 7.79 -13.72
CA LYS A 278 -4.96 8.08 -12.74
C LYS A 278 -4.41 9.48 -13.00
N PHE A 279 -4.77 10.41 -12.14
CA PHE A 279 -4.39 11.82 -12.24
C PHE A 279 -3.11 12.14 -11.47
N SER A 280 -2.50 13.25 -11.81
CA SER A 280 -1.63 13.97 -10.89
C SER A 280 -2.44 14.64 -9.81
N LEU A 281 -1.89 14.69 -8.60
CA LEU A 281 -2.45 15.45 -7.49
C LEU A 281 -1.30 16.07 -6.69
N ASN A 282 -1.14 17.39 -6.77
CA ASN A 282 -0.06 18.14 -6.13
C ASN A 282 -0.23 18.23 -4.60
N THR A 283 -0.78 17.18 -4.02
CA THR A 283 -0.98 17.02 -2.59
C THR A 283 -0.05 15.95 -2.07
N ARG A 284 0.58 16.21 -0.95
CA ARG A 284 1.40 15.21 -0.28
C ARG A 284 0.47 14.16 0.36
N ILE A 285 0.63 12.93 -0.07
CA ILE A 285 -0.04 11.76 0.51
C ILE A 285 1.06 10.84 0.99
N THR A 286 1.11 10.58 2.30
CA THR A 286 2.21 9.85 2.94
C THR A 286 3.58 10.52 2.70
N ASN A 287 4.50 9.88 1.99
CA ASN A 287 5.88 10.35 1.84
C ASN A 287 6.12 11.29 0.66
N CYS A 288 5.26 11.32 -0.36
CA CYS A 288 5.53 12.06 -1.60
C CYS A 288 4.33 12.81 -2.17
N VAL A 289 4.63 13.83 -2.96
CA VAL A 289 3.66 14.50 -3.83
C VAL A 289 3.35 13.54 -4.98
N ARG A 290 2.07 13.36 -5.30
CA ARG A 290 1.57 12.37 -6.25
C ARG A 290 1.43 12.98 -7.65
N LYS A 291 2.55 13.31 -8.30
CA LYS A 291 2.58 13.74 -9.71
C LYS A 291 2.78 12.54 -10.65
N ASN A 292 2.24 12.64 -11.85
CA ASN A 292 2.64 11.79 -12.98
C ASN A 292 3.77 12.52 -13.71
N ALA A 293 5.01 12.21 -13.40
CA ALA A 293 6.14 12.77 -14.12
C ALA A 293 6.10 12.36 -15.60
N ASP A 294 6.74 13.12 -16.48
CA ASP A 294 6.75 12.84 -17.91
C ASP A 294 7.21 11.40 -18.23
N TYR A 295 8.25 10.94 -17.55
CA TYR A 295 8.74 9.57 -17.72
C TYR A 295 7.74 8.50 -17.23
N GLU A 296 6.87 8.81 -16.27
CA GLU A 296 5.83 7.90 -15.77
C GLU A 296 4.69 7.79 -16.77
N LEU A 297 4.27 8.92 -17.37
CA LEU A 297 3.26 8.93 -18.43
C LEU A 297 3.69 8.06 -19.62
N ARG A 298 4.90 8.31 -20.14
CA ARG A 298 5.45 7.58 -21.29
C ARG A 298 5.80 6.14 -20.93
N GLY A 299 6.35 5.93 -19.75
CA GLY A 299 6.73 4.61 -19.25
C GLY A 299 5.53 3.67 -19.07
N ALA A 300 4.38 4.15 -18.63
CA ALA A 300 3.18 3.33 -18.45
C ALA A 300 2.73 2.68 -19.78
N VAL A 301 2.68 3.47 -20.85
CA VAL A 301 2.28 2.98 -22.19
C VAL A 301 3.35 2.07 -22.79
N ALA A 302 4.62 2.45 -22.68
CA ALA A 302 5.74 1.65 -23.16
C ALA A 302 5.78 0.27 -22.47
N LEU A 303 5.63 0.24 -21.13
CA LEU A 303 5.54 -1.00 -20.37
C LEU A 303 4.31 -1.83 -20.73
N THR A 304 3.15 -1.21 -20.93
CA THR A 304 1.94 -1.92 -21.36
C THR A 304 2.17 -2.69 -22.65
N ARG A 305 2.77 -2.05 -23.67
CA ARG A 305 3.11 -2.72 -24.93
C ARG A 305 4.13 -3.83 -24.75
N HIS A 306 5.20 -3.53 -24.01
CA HIS A 306 6.32 -4.45 -23.83
C HIS A 306 5.95 -5.68 -23.01
N LEU A 307 5.10 -5.53 -22.00
CA LEU A 307 4.72 -6.61 -21.09
C LEU A 307 3.50 -7.41 -21.53
N GLU A 308 2.85 -7.08 -22.65
CA GLU A 308 1.69 -7.84 -23.14
C GLU A 308 2.00 -9.33 -23.39
N PRO A 309 3.14 -9.72 -24.01
CA PRO A 309 3.50 -11.13 -24.13
C PRO A 309 3.74 -11.81 -22.77
N VAL A 310 4.34 -11.09 -21.80
CA VAL A 310 4.57 -11.60 -20.46
C VAL A 310 3.24 -11.81 -19.72
N ALA A 311 2.34 -10.83 -19.79
CA ALA A 311 1.02 -10.93 -19.17
C ALA A 311 0.23 -12.10 -19.76
N THR A 312 0.25 -12.28 -21.07
CA THR A 312 -0.38 -13.42 -21.76
C THR A 312 0.19 -14.76 -21.28
N ALA A 313 1.52 -14.88 -21.20
CA ALA A 313 2.19 -16.09 -20.73
C ALA A 313 1.86 -16.40 -19.25
N LEU A 314 1.83 -15.38 -18.39
CA LEU A 314 1.45 -15.55 -16.99
C LEU A 314 0.00 -15.99 -16.84
N THR A 315 -0.94 -15.38 -17.56
CA THR A 315 -2.36 -15.75 -17.53
C THR A 315 -2.61 -17.16 -18.05
N ALA A 316 -1.90 -17.57 -19.12
CA ALA A 316 -1.98 -18.92 -19.67
C ALA A 316 -1.46 -19.98 -18.67
N ARG A 317 -0.38 -19.68 -17.96
CA ARG A 317 0.25 -20.61 -17.01
C ARG A 317 -0.44 -20.62 -15.64
N PHE A 318 -0.97 -19.51 -15.21
CA PHE A 318 -1.64 -19.32 -13.93
C PHE A 318 -3.06 -18.79 -14.13
N PRO A 319 -4.00 -19.66 -14.51
CA PRO A 319 -5.40 -19.26 -14.68
C PRO A 319 -5.93 -18.62 -13.40
N GLY A 320 -6.47 -17.42 -13.49
CA GLY A 320 -6.86 -16.62 -12.33
C GLY A 320 -5.92 -15.45 -12.01
N CYS A 321 -4.74 -15.38 -12.64
CA CYS A 321 -3.86 -14.23 -12.56
C CYS A 321 -3.99 -13.37 -13.83
N ASP A 322 -4.12 -12.05 -13.70
CA ASP A 322 -3.98 -11.12 -14.81
C ASP A 322 -3.48 -9.75 -14.32
N LEU A 323 -3.11 -8.88 -15.28
CA LEU A 323 -2.65 -7.52 -15.05
C LEU A 323 -3.64 -6.52 -15.65
N LEU A 324 -4.00 -5.49 -14.90
CA LEU A 324 -4.72 -4.33 -15.44
C LEU A 324 -3.72 -3.41 -16.16
N ARG A 325 -3.90 -3.24 -17.45
CA ARG A 325 -3.00 -2.45 -18.32
C ARG A 325 -3.23 -0.95 -18.11
N GLU A 326 -2.21 -0.17 -18.47
CA GLU A 326 -2.25 1.29 -18.53
C GLU A 326 -1.98 1.72 -20.00
N PRO A 327 -2.96 1.52 -20.88
CA PRO A 327 -2.75 1.55 -22.34
C PRO A 327 -2.68 2.94 -22.93
N GLY A 328 -2.85 4.01 -22.19
CA GLY A 328 -2.80 5.36 -22.75
C GLY A 328 -2.66 6.45 -21.72
N TYR A 329 -2.13 7.58 -22.17
CA TYR A 329 -2.16 8.83 -21.40
C TYR A 329 -2.48 10.01 -22.29
N ARG A 330 -2.95 11.11 -21.68
CA ARG A 330 -3.12 12.41 -22.32
C ARG A 330 -2.69 13.51 -21.37
N THR A 331 -2.06 14.56 -21.91
CA THR A 331 -1.74 15.78 -21.17
C THR A 331 -1.68 16.99 -22.09
N VAL A 332 -1.55 18.19 -21.51
CA VAL A 332 -1.38 19.44 -22.26
C VAL A 332 0.09 19.65 -22.61
N ASP A 333 0.36 20.23 -23.79
CA ASP A 333 1.68 20.66 -24.25
C ASP A 333 1.67 22.13 -24.65
N VAL A 334 1.94 23.00 -23.68
CA VAL A 334 2.00 24.47 -23.85
C VAL A 334 3.40 25.00 -23.56
N GLY A 335 4.42 24.13 -23.60
CA GLY A 335 5.81 24.51 -23.36
C GLY A 335 6.18 24.61 -21.87
N ASP A 336 5.29 24.18 -20.96
CA ASP A 336 5.53 24.18 -19.51
C ASP A 336 5.46 22.76 -18.95
N ARG A 337 6.57 22.30 -18.39
CA ARG A 337 6.71 20.94 -17.88
C ARG A 337 5.84 20.69 -16.63
N GLU A 338 5.80 21.68 -15.73
CA GLU A 338 5.04 21.52 -14.48
C GLU A 338 3.55 21.34 -14.78
N LEU A 339 3.04 22.11 -15.74
CA LEU A 339 1.66 22.02 -16.18
C LEU A 339 1.37 20.71 -16.92
N ALA A 340 2.29 20.27 -17.79
CA ALA A 340 2.16 19.00 -18.50
C ALA A 340 2.13 17.81 -17.51
N GLU A 341 3.02 17.78 -16.53
CA GLU A 341 3.02 16.75 -15.48
C GLU A 341 1.79 16.89 -14.57
N GLY A 342 1.38 18.13 -14.26
CA GLY A 342 0.27 18.41 -13.36
C GLY A 342 -1.12 18.06 -13.92
N LEU A 343 -1.31 18.14 -15.25
CA LEU A 343 -2.57 17.80 -15.93
C LEU A 343 -2.54 16.43 -16.62
N GLY A 344 -1.44 15.68 -16.48
CA GLY A 344 -1.32 14.34 -17.06
C GLY A 344 -2.30 13.35 -16.44
N VAL A 345 -3.03 12.64 -17.30
CA VAL A 345 -3.95 11.55 -16.94
C VAL A 345 -3.54 10.26 -17.65
N ILE A 346 -3.38 9.18 -16.87
CA ILE A 346 -3.17 7.82 -17.38
C ILE A 346 -4.51 7.09 -17.35
N VAL A 347 -4.86 6.46 -18.46
CA VAL A 347 -5.99 5.54 -18.55
C VAL A 347 -5.54 4.17 -18.11
N ARG A 348 -6.24 3.56 -17.16
CA ARG A 348 -6.08 2.16 -16.79
C ARG A 348 -7.34 1.39 -17.15
N GLU A 349 -7.18 0.17 -17.63
CA GLU A 349 -8.30 -0.74 -17.92
C GLU A 349 -9.24 -0.85 -16.71
N GLY A 350 -10.53 -0.92 -17.00
CA GLY A 350 -11.55 -1.25 -16.00
C GLY A 350 -11.51 -2.73 -15.62
N LEU A 351 -12.20 -3.03 -14.54
CA LEU A 351 -12.24 -4.42 -14.01
C LEU A 351 -12.83 -5.40 -15.02
N ASP A 352 -13.89 -5.03 -15.73
CA ASP A 352 -14.60 -5.89 -16.68
C ASP A 352 -13.72 -6.37 -17.84
N ALA A 353 -12.62 -5.66 -18.12
CA ALA A 353 -11.66 -6.10 -19.14
C ALA A 353 -10.96 -7.43 -18.78
N ARG A 354 -10.87 -7.75 -17.49
CA ARG A 354 -10.08 -8.88 -16.97
C ARG A 354 -10.82 -9.73 -15.94
N LEU A 355 -11.90 -9.23 -15.34
CA LEU A 355 -12.65 -9.93 -14.32
C LEU A 355 -13.49 -11.05 -14.96
N ARG A 356 -13.44 -12.24 -14.37
CA ARG A 356 -14.27 -13.35 -14.82
C ARG A 356 -15.74 -13.15 -14.45
N PRO A 357 -16.67 -13.68 -15.26
CA PRO A 357 -18.10 -13.65 -14.92
C PRO A 357 -18.39 -14.26 -13.55
N GLY A 358 -19.25 -13.62 -12.77
CA GLY A 358 -19.66 -14.09 -11.44
C GLY A 358 -18.65 -13.82 -10.32
N VAL A 359 -17.48 -13.25 -10.61
CA VAL A 359 -16.46 -12.92 -9.61
C VAL A 359 -16.72 -11.54 -9.03
N THR A 360 -16.58 -11.41 -7.71
CA THR A 360 -16.65 -10.13 -7.00
C THR A 360 -15.23 -9.62 -6.72
N PRO A 361 -14.84 -8.46 -7.27
CA PRO A 361 -13.53 -7.87 -7.01
C PRO A 361 -13.51 -7.17 -5.64
N LEU A 362 -12.41 -7.31 -4.90
CA LEU A 362 -12.16 -6.69 -3.60
C LEU A 362 -10.72 -6.19 -3.52
N LEU A 363 -10.50 -5.05 -2.92
CA LEU A 363 -9.13 -4.59 -2.64
C LEU A 363 -8.48 -5.51 -1.59
N ALA A 364 -7.31 -6.07 -1.88
CA ALA A 364 -6.61 -6.94 -0.95
C ALA A 364 -6.31 -6.27 0.41
N ALA A 365 -6.05 -4.96 0.41
CA ALA A 365 -5.86 -4.21 1.64
C ALA A 365 -7.10 -4.17 2.53
N ALA A 366 -8.29 -4.18 1.95
CA ALA A 366 -9.55 -4.25 2.72
C ALA A 366 -9.80 -5.66 3.27
N VAL A 367 -9.37 -6.70 2.54
CA VAL A 367 -9.44 -8.09 3.01
C VAL A 367 -8.53 -8.30 4.22
N ALA A 368 -7.33 -7.70 4.20
CA ALA A 368 -6.34 -7.79 5.26
C ALA A 368 -6.52 -6.78 6.40
N ASP A 369 -7.55 -5.92 6.36
CA ASP A 369 -7.75 -4.88 7.38
C ASP A 369 -7.94 -5.50 8.76
N GLU A 370 -7.34 -4.88 9.78
CA GLU A 370 -7.48 -5.28 11.18
C GLU A 370 -8.90 -5.02 11.70
N HIS A 371 -9.54 -3.96 11.20
CA HIS A 371 -10.86 -3.53 11.63
C HIS A 371 -11.94 -3.88 10.60
N PRO A 372 -13.12 -4.34 11.03
CA PRO A 372 -14.20 -4.72 10.13
C PRO A 372 -14.94 -3.49 9.56
N SER A 373 -14.19 -2.62 8.87
CA SER A 373 -14.71 -1.38 8.27
C SER A 373 -15.51 -1.61 6.96
N SER A 374 -15.49 -2.85 6.43
CA SER A 374 -16.28 -3.25 5.25
C SER A 374 -16.58 -4.75 5.24
N ASP A 375 -17.54 -5.15 4.39
CA ASP A 375 -17.89 -6.54 4.09
C ASP A 375 -16.81 -7.28 3.28
N ALA A 376 -15.73 -6.62 2.92
CA ALA A 376 -14.56 -7.19 2.26
C ALA A 376 -13.52 -7.74 3.24
N GLN A 377 -13.53 -7.32 4.51
CA GLN A 377 -12.59 -7.77 5.53
C GLN A 377 -12.73 -9.28 5.75
N PHE A 378 -11.60 -9.99 5.91
CA PHE A 378 -11.55 -11.46 5.96
C PHE A 378 -12.58 -12.08 6.92
N GLY A 379 -12.68 -11.55 8.13
CA GLY A 379 -13.61 -12.07 9.13
C GLY A 379 -15.09 -11.81 8.80
N GLU A 380 -15.40 -10.81 7.98
CA GLU A 380 -16.75 -10.56 7.46
C GLU A 380 -17.03 -11.39 6.19
N LEU A 381 -16.00 -11.55 5.34
CA LEU A 381 -16.07 -12.31 4.10
C LEU A 381 -16.32 -13.81 4.35
N LEU A 382 -15.65 -14.37 5.36
CA LEU A 382 -15.78 -15.77 5.76
C LEU A 382 -16.35 -15.92 7.18
N ARG A 383 -17.42 -15.20 7.47
CA ARG A 383 -18.06 -15.25 8.78
C ARG A 383 -18.49 -16.69 9.14
N GLY A 384 -18.00 -17.16 10.30
CA GLY A 384 -18.30 -18.49 10.79
C GLY A 384 -17.49 -19.64 10.16
N ALA A 385 -16.51 -19.34 9.28
CA ALA A 385 -15.59 -20.36 8.79
C ALA A 385 -14.81 -21.01 9.94
N ASP A 386 -14.67 -22.33 9.90
CA ASP A 386 -13.82 -23.08 10.81
C ASP A 386 -12.33 -22.99 10.40
N PRO A 387 -11.39 -23.51 11.22
CA PRO A 387 -9.97 -23.50 10.90
C PRO A 387 -9.61 -24.19 9.57
N VAL A 388 -10.34 -25.26 9.19
CA VAL A 388 -10.06 -26.01 7.95
C VAL A 388 -10.46 -25.17 6.74
N ALA A 389 -11.64 -24.55 6.77
CA ALA A 389 -12.10 -23.62 5.73
C ALA A 389 -11.17 -22.40 5.60
N ALA A 390 -10.67 -21.86 6.72
CA ALA A 390 -9.71 -20.77 6.71
C ALA A 390 -8.36 -21.15 6.07
N LEU A 391 -7.85 -22.36 6.32
CA LEU A 391 -6.65 -22.89 5.66
C LEU A 391 -6.90 -23.13 4.17
N GLY A 392 -8.04 -23.70 3.80
CA GLY A 392 -8.40 -23.88 2.38
C GLY A 392 -8.50 -22.56 1.63
N TRP A 393 -9.05 -21.52 2.27
CA TRP A 393 -9.06 -20.16 1.73
C TRP A 393 -7.63 -19.61 1.53
N TRP A 394 -6.77 -19.84 2.54
CA TRP A 394 -5.39 -19.40 2.49
C TRP A 394 -4.59 -20.07 1.36
N ASP A 395 -4.76 -21.38 1.19
CA ASP A 395 -4.09 -22.13 0.11
C ASP A 395 -4.53 -21.64 -1.28
N ALA A 396 -5.83 -21.40 -1.46
CA ALA A 396 -6.37 -20.79 -2.68
C ALA A 396 -5.78 -19.39 -2.92
N TYR A 397 -5.69 -18.56 -1.87
CA TYR A 397 -5.10 -17.24 -1.91
C TYR A 397 -3.62 -17.27 -2.33
N LEU A 398 -2.82 -18.14 -1.72
CA LEU A 398 -1.40 -18.31 -2.04
C LEU A 398 -1.19 -18.73 -3.50
N SER A 399 -2.03 -19.64 -4.01
CA SER A 399 -1.92 -20.15 -5.38
C SER A 399 -2.14 -19.07 -6.44
N LEU A 400 -2.93 -18.04 -6.13
CA LEU A 400 -3.18 -16.91 -7.03
C LEU A 400 -2.07 -15.86 -7.00
N LEU A 401 -1.29 -15.77 -5.92
CA LEU A 401 -0.35 -14.66 -5.72
C LEU A 401 1.11 -15.08 -5.89
N VAL A 402 1.54 -16.15 -5.21
CA VAL A 402 2.96 -16.48 -5.11
C VAL A 402 3.53 -16.98 -6.42
N PRO A 403 2.93 -17.99 -7.10
CA PRO A 403 3.49 -18.52 -8.33
C PRO A 403 3.64 -17.50 -9.47
N PRO A 404 2.60 -16.68 -9.81
CA PRO A 404 2.75 -15.73 -10.91
C PRO A 404 3.74 -14.61 -10.62
N VAL A 405 3.85 -14.14 -9.36
CA VAL A 405 4.84 -13.11 -8.98
C VAL A 405 6.27 -13.63 -9.10
N LEU A 406 6.52 -14.87 -8.66
CA LEU A 406 7.85 -15.49 -8.79
C LEU A 406 8.19 -15.82 -10.24
N ALA A 407 7.23 -16.27 -11.05
CA ALA A 407 7.43 -16.48 -12.49
C ALA A 407 7.71 -15.17 -13.22
N ALA A 408 6.98 -14.08 -12.89
CA ALA A 408 7.30 -12.75 -13.44
C ALA A 408 8.76 -12.36 -13.18
N TYR A 409 9.26 -12.62 -11.97
CA TYR A 409 10.64 -12.28 -11.60
C TYR A 409 11.67 -13.21 -12.24
N PHE A 410 11.54 -14.55 -12.05
CA PHE A 410 12.57 -15.50 -12.47
C PHE A 410 12.55 -15.84 -13.95
N ASP A 411 11.36 -16.01 -14.54
CA ASP A 411 11.23 -16.42 -15.93
C ASP A 411 11.23 -15.24 -16.89
N HIS A 412 10.73 -14.08 -16.44
CA HIS A 412 10.53 -12.92 -17.30
C HIS A 412 11.35 -11.68 -16.91
N GLY A 413 12.08 -11.68 -15.79
CA GLY A 413 12.85 -10.51 -15.35
C GLY A 413 11.98 -9.30 -15.00
N VAL A 414 10.72 -9.51 -14.63
CA VAL A 414 9.76 -8.46 -14.31
C VAL A 414 9.54 -8.38 -12.79
N VAL A 415 9.81 -7.21 -12.22
CA VAL A 415 9.62 -6.91 -10.81
C VAL A 415 8.24 -6.29 -10.62
N LEU A 416 7.25 -7.09 -10.26
CA LEU A 416 5.93 -6.62 -9.85
C LEU A 416 5.97 -6.07 -8.43
N GLU A 417 5.05 -5.18 -8.11
CA GLU A 417 4.84 -4.65 -6.75
C GLU A 417 3.50 -5.13 -6.17
N PRO A 418 3.35 -6.42 -5.83
CA PRO A 418 2.10 -6.99 -5.35
C PRO A 418 1.84 -6.66 -3.87
N HIS A 419 2.01 -5.40 -3.46
CA HIS A 419 1.58 -4.97 -2.14
C HIS A 419 0.05 -4.86 -2.08
N LEU A 420 -0.53 -4.84 -0.88
CA LEU A 420 -1.97 -4.92 -0.64
C LEU A 420 -2.82 -3.91 -1.43
N GLN A 421 -2.29 -2.73 -1.76
CA GLN A 421 -3.02 -1.72 -2.55
C GLN A 421 -3.01 -2.06 -4.06
N ASN A 422 -2.04 -2.83 -4.54
CA ASN A 422 -1.86 -3.12 -5.98
C ASN A 422 -2.45 -4.46 -6.41
N VAL A 423 -3.16 -5.14 -5.51
CA VAL A 423 -3.84 -6.40 -5.83
C VAL A 423 -5.34 -6.25 -5.60
N VAL A 424 -6.10 -6.60 -6.62
CA VAL A 424 -7.56 -6.78 -6.53
C VAL A 424 -7.82 -8.27 -6.49
N LEU A 425 -8.36 -8.75 -5.37
CA LEU A 425 -8.75 -10.14 -5.17
C LEU A 425 -10.15 -10.34 -5.73
N GLY A 426 -10.30 -11.29 -6.63
CA GLY A 426 -11.59 -11.78 -7.09
C GLY A 426 -12.05 -12.95 -6.25
N VAL A 427 -13.25 -12.84 -5.68
CA VAL A 427 -13.86 -13.93 -4.90
C VAL A 427 -15.14 -14.43 -5.56
N ASP A 428 -15.44 -15.70 -5.37
CA ASP A 428 -16.70 -16.30 -5.79
C ASP A 428 -17.87 -15.96 -4.83
N ALA A 429 -19.03 -16.56 -5.05
CA ALA A 429 -20.22 -16.36 -4.22
C ALA A 429 -20.06 -16.86 -2.77
N LEU A 430 -19.11 -17.74 -2.51
CA LEU A 430 -18.79 -18.27 -1.18
C LEU A 430 -17.65 -17.48 -0.50
N GLY A 431 -17.11 -16.44 -1.15
CA GLY A 431 -15.99 -15.67 -0.64
C GLY A 431 -14.62 -16.33 -0.87
N MET A 432 -14.56 -17.42 -1.64
CA MET A 432 -13.30 -18.09 -1.95
C MET A 432 -12.48 -17.33 -3.00
N PRO A 433 -11.16 -17.21 -2.84
CA PRO A 433 -10.28 -16.59 -3.82
C PRO A 433 -10.25 -17.40 -5.12
N VAL A 434 -10.59 -16.76 -6.24
CA VAL A 434 -10.62 -17.41 -7.55
C VAL A 434 -9.86 -16.61 -8.62
N GLN A 435 -9.54 -15.36 -8.32
CA GLN A 435 -8.80 -14.50 -9.24
C GLN A 435 -7.95 -13.45 -8.48
N ALA A 436 -6.81 -13.08 -9.03
CA ALA A 436 -5.99 -11.95 -8.58
C ALA A 436 -5.63 -11.07 -9.78
N LEU A 437 -5.99 -9.79 -9.71
CA LEU A 437 -5.62 -8.80 -10.70
C LEU A 437 -4.55 -7.88 -10.12
N PHE A 438 -3.40 -7.84 -10.77
CA PHE A 438 -2.30 -6.92 -10.43
C PHE A 438 -2.49 -5.61 -11.18
N ARG A 439 -2.22 -4.50 -10.51
CA ARG A 439 -2.37 -3.15 -11.09
C ARG A 439 -1.17 -2.26 -10.78
N ASP A 440 -1.11 -1.09 -11.44
CA ASP A 440 -0.08 -0.06 -11.27
C ASP A 440 1.25 -0.40 -11.95
N LEU A 441 1.19 -0.52 -13.29
CA LEU A 441 2.37 -0.87 -14.10
C LEU A 441 3.48 0.18 -14.03
N GLU A 442 3.17 1.45 -13.70
CA GLU A 442 4.17 2.48 -13.40
C GLU A 442 5.16 2.03 -12.30
N GLY A 443 4.66 1.31 -11.29
CA GLY A 443 5.47 0.74 -10.23
C GLY A 443 6.37 -0.42 -10.68
N THR A 444 6.01 -1.11 -11.76
CA THR A 444 6.74 -2.27 -12.29
C THR A 444 8.13 -1.88 -12.76
N LYS A 445 9.12 -2.74 -12.48
CA LYS A 445 10.51 -2.56 -12.91
C LYS A 445 11.00 -3.79 -13.67
N LEU A 446 12.05 -3.59 -14.45
CA LEU A 446 12.65 -4.60 -15.31
C LEU A 446 14.06 -4.91 -14.84
N LEU A 447 14.42 -6.17 -14.88
CA LEU A 447 15.82 -6.58 -14.71
C LEU A 447 16.58 -6.38 -16.02
N PRO A 448 17.86 -5.96 -15.98
CA PRO A 448 18.72 -5.98 -17.17
C PRO A 448 18.82 -7.39 -17.78
N GLY A 449 19.32 -7.50 -18.98
CA GLY A 449 19.44 -8.77 -19.69
C GLY A 449 18.22 -9.01 -20.58
N PRO A 450 17.13 -9.65 -20.14
CA PRO A 450 15.99 -9.93 -21.02
C PRO A 450 15.37 -8.71 -21.66
N HIS A 451 15.50 -7.54 -21.03
CA HIS A 451 14.86 -6.29 -21.45
C HIS A 451 15.81 -5.25 -22.04
N THR A 452 17.09 -5.58 -22.24
CA THR A 452 18.12 -4.63 -22.70
C THR A 452 17.71 -3.94 -24.01
N ALA A 453 17.32 -4.70 -25.03
CA ALA A 453 16.94 -4.13 -26.33
C ALA A 453 15.74 -3.17 -26.22
N PHE A 454 14.76 -3.48 -25.39
CA PHE A 454 13.63 -2.59 -25.14
C PHE A 454 14.08 -1.31 -24.41
N LEU A 455 14.87 -1.45 -23.35
CA LEU A 455 15.37 -0.32 -22.55
C LEU A 455 16.24 0.62 -23.40
N ASP A 456 17.08 0.08 -24.27
CA ASP A 456 17.93 0.84 -25.19
C ASP A 456 17.11 1.56 -26.28
N SER A 457 15.91 1.08 -26.61
CA SER A 457 15.00 1.75 -27.55
C SER A 457 14.28 2.97 -26.95
N LEU A 458 14.28 3.10 -25.63
CA LEU A 458 13.63 4.20 -24.92
C LEU A 458 14.58 5.38 -24.69
N PRO A 459 14.06 6.62 -24.61
CA PRO A 459 14.84 7.74 -24.11
C PRO A 459 15.36 7.45 -22.70
N ARG A 460 16.59 7.89 -22.42
CA ARG A 460 17.29 7.58 -21.15
C ARG A 460 16.53 8.00 -19.88
N ASP A 461 15.82 9.11 -19.95
CA ASP A 461 14.97 9.62 -18.86
C ASP A 461 13.78 8.71 -18.56
N VAL A 462 13.28 7.99 -19.57
CA VAL A 462 12.20 6.98 -19.41
C VAL A 462 12.78 5.62 -19.01
N ALA A 463 13.86 5.18 -19.67
CA ALA A 463 14.45 3.86 -19.41
C ALA A 463 15.02 3.71 -18.00
N ARG A 464 15.79 4.72 -17.52
CA ARG A 464 16.50 4.66 -16.23
C ARG A 464 15.59 4.37 -15.03
N PRO A 465 14.42 5.00 -14.86
CA PRO A 465 13.51 4.69 -13.76
C PRO A 465 12.86 3.30 -13.82
N LEU A 466 12.85 2.66 -15.00
CA LEU A 466 12.26 1.34 -15.19
C LEU A 466 13.18 0.19 -14.78
N VAL A 467 14.47 0.44 -14.50
CA VAL A 467 15.47 -0.61 -14.27
C VAL A 467 15.76 -0.77 -12.78
N TYR A 468 15.77 -2.02 -12.32
CA TYR A 468 16.37 -2.40 -11.03
C TYR A 468 17.51 -3.40 -11.23
N ALA A 469 18.58 -3.23 -10.42
CA ALA A 469 19.56 -4.30 -10.26
C ALA A 469 18.88 -5.53 -9.62
N PRO A 470 19.32 -6.78 -9.95
CA PRO A 470 18.65 -8.01 -9.50
C PRO A 470 18.38 -8.05 -7.99
N ARG A 471 19.38 -7.75 -7.16
CA ARG A 471 19.20 -7.73 -5.72
C ARG A 471 18.12 -6.74 -5.27
N ARG A 472 18.11 -5.53 -5.82
CA ARG A 472 17.09 -4.54 -5.49
C ARG A 472 15.69 -4.98 -5.93
N GLY A 473 15.61 -5.63 -7.09
CA GLY A 473 14.37 -6.23 -7.60
C GLY A 473 13.86 -7.32 -6.67
N TRP A 474 14.74 -8.22 -6.23
CA TRP A 474 14.40 -9.27 -5.28
C TRP A 474 13.92 -8.73 -3.94
N ASP A 475 14.66 -7.79 -3.35
CA ASP A 475 14.26 -7.15 -2.09
C ASP A 475 12.88 -6.49 -2.21
N ARG A 476 12.56 -5.90 -3.38
CA ARG A 476 11.24 -5.32 -3.65
C ARG A 476 10.15 -6.39 -3.73
N VAL A 477 10.38 -7.49 -4.44
CA VAL A 477 9.43 -8.62 -4.52
C VAL A 477 9.16 -9.19 -3.13
N VAL A 478 10.21 -9.51 -2.37
CA VAL A 478 10.07 -10.07 -1.01
C VAL A 478 9.32 -9.10 -0.09
N TYR A 479 9.68 -7.81 -0.11
CA TYR A 479 8.97 -6.81 0.68
C TYR A 479 7.49 -6.73 0.32
N CYS A 480 7.17 -6.55 -0.96
CA CYS A 480 5.80 -6.36 -1.40
C CYS A 480 4.95 -7.62 -1.16
N LEU A 481 5.46 -8.79 -1.55
CA LEU A 481 4.72 -10.05 -1.46
C LEU A 481 4.66 -10.59 -0.03
N LEU A 482 5.82 -10.78 0.64
CA LEU A 482 5.84 -11.48 1.92
C LEU A 482 5.55 -10.54 3.10
N VAL A 483 6.15 -9.34 3.13
CA VAL A 483 6.09 -8.46 4.30
C VAL A 483 4.86 -7.55 4.27
N ASN A 484 4.59 -6.89 3.12
CA ASN A 484 3.46 -5.98 3.03
C ASN A 484 2.14 -6.71 2.80
N HIS A 485 2.15 -7.80 2.01
CA HIS A 485 0.93 -8.49 1.60
C HIS A 485 0.64 -9.72 2.48
N LEU A 486 1.42 -10.80 2.33
CA LEU A 486 1.10 -12.07 2.98
C LEU A 486 1.15 -11.99 4.51
N SER A 487 2.07 -11.19 5.08
CA SER A 487 2.14 -11.00 6.54
C SER A 487 0.87 -10.37 7.11
N GLU A 488 0.31 -9.37 6.44
CA GLU A 488 -0.90 -8.70 6.91
C GLU A 488 -2.15 -9.57 6.68
N THR A 489 -2.21 -10.28 5.54
CA THR A 489 -3.33 -11.20 5.27
C THR A 489 -3.30 -12.41 6.21
N ALA A 490 -2.12 -13.01 6.45
CA ALA A 490 -1.97 -14.06 7.46
C ALA A 490 -2.39 -13.58 8.85
N ALA A 491 -2.05 -12.33 9.18
CA ALA A 491 -2.47 -11.73 10.45
C ALA A 491 -4.00 -11.58 10.52
N ALA A 492 -4.69 -11.20 9.44
CA ALA A 492 -6.15 -11.11 9.40
C ALA A 492 -6.82 -12.49 9.57
N VAL A 493 -6.27 -13.54 8.97
CA VAL A 493 -6.72 -14.93 9.17
C VAL A 493 -6.50 -15.35 10.63
N ALA A 494 -5.31 -15.12 11.18
CA ALA A 494 -4.95 -15.45 12.54
C ALA A 494 -5.73 -14.64 13.59
N ASP A 495 -6.28 -13.50 13.23
CA ASP A 495 -7.17 -12.74 14.12
C ASP A 495 -8.47 -13.50 14.43
N ARG A 496 -8.92 -14.35 13.50
CA ARG A 496 -10.09 -15.25 13.72
C ARG A 496 -9.68 -16.59 14.30
N HIS A 497 -8.49 -17.07 13.95
CA HIS A 497 -7.97 -18.39 14.33
C HIS A 497 -6.54 -18.26 14.84
N PRO A 498 -6.32 -17.77 16.09
CA PRO A 498 -4.97 -17.42 16.59
C PRO A 498 -3.94 -18.54 16.53
N GLY A 499 -4.39 -19.81 16.66
CA GLY A 499 -3.52 -20.98 16.58
C GLY A 499 -2.98 -21.30 15.18
N LEU A 500 -3.54 -20.70 14.12
CA LEU A 500 -3.20 -21.05 12.73
C LEU A 500 -1.96 -20.33 12.18
N GLU A 501 -1.46 -19.25 12.80
CA GLU A 501 -0.40 -18.43 12.17
C GLU A 501 0.82 -19.27 11.76
N GLY A 502 1.22 -20.24 12.57
CA GLY A 502 2.29 -21.18 12.22
C GLY A 502 1.96 -22.05 11.00
N GLU A 503 0.72 -22.48 10.85
CA GLU A 503 0.27 -23.28 9.70
C GLU A 503 0.19 -22.45 8.43
N LEU A 504 -0.29 -21.23 8.53
CA LEU A 504 -0.31 -20.29 7.41
C LEU A 504 1.10 -20.08 6.85
N TRP A 505 2.11 -19.91 7.71
CA TRP A 505 3.49 -19.75 7.27
C TRP A 505 4.13 -21.07 6.78
N ARG A 506 3.69 -22.23 7.29
CA ARG A 506 4.09 -23.52 6.72
C ARG A 506 3.58 -23.68 5.29
N ALA A 507 2.35 -23.27 5.00
CA ALA A 507 1.79 -23.28 3.65
C ALA A 507 2.60 -22.36 2.71
N VAL A 508 2.93 -21.12 3.13
CA VAL A 508 3.83 -20.24 2.38
C VAL A 508 5.16 -20.91 2.07
N ARG A 509 5.79 -21.55 3.08
CA ARG A 509 7.04 -22.29 2.89
C ARG A 509 6.90 -23.43 1.88
N GLY A 510 5.77 -24.13 1.91
CA GLY A 510 5.45 -25.21 0.96
C GLY A 510 5.44 -24.71 -0.48
N VAL A 511 4.70 -23.64 -0.74
CA VAL A 511 4.62 -23.01 -2.07
C VAL A 511 5.99 -22.49 -2.52
N LEU A 512 6.74 -21.83 -1.64
CA LEU A 512 8.09 -21.33 -1.97
C LEU A 512 9.07 -22.47 -2.31
N ARG A 513 8.98 -23.63 -1.63
CA ARG A 513 9.80 -24.80 -1.93
C ARG A 513 9.44 -25.39 -3.29
N GLU A 514 8.17 -25.55 -3.57
CA GLU A 514 7.68 -26.03 -4.87
C GLU A 514 8.14 -25.09 -6.01
N ARG A 515 8.02 -23.79 -5.81
CA ARG A 515 8.48 -22.80 -6.79
C ARG A 515 10.00 -22.79 -6.91
N SER A 516 10.75 -22.99 -5.83
CA SER A 516 12.21 -23.11 -5.88
C SER A 516 12.64 -24.26 -6.78
N ALA A 517 12.04 -25.45 -6.61
CA ALA A 517 12.31 -26.60 -7.47
C ALA A 517 11.92 -26.32 -8.94
N ALA A 518 10.79 -25.68 -9.19
CA ALA A 518 10.32 -25.36 -10.55
C ALA A 518 11.23 -24.36 -11.30
N HIS A 519 11.94 -23.48 -10.58
CA HIS A 519 12.88 -22.51 -11.15
C HIS A 519 14.36 -22.94 -11.06
N GLY A 520 14.66 -24.21 -10.78
CA GLY A 520 16.04 -24.73 -10.71
C GLY A 520 16.80 -24.27 -9.46
N GLU A 521 16.09 -24.09 -8.36
CA GLU A 521 16.63 -23.74 -7.03
C GLU A 521 17.51 -22.46 -7.02
N PRO A 522 16.96 -21.30 -7.46
CA PRO A 522 17.73 -20.08 -7.49
C PRO A 522 18.22 -19.69 -6.09
N ALA A 523 19.39 -19.04 -6.02
CA ALA A 523 20.06 -18.70 -4.77
C ALA A 523 19.17 -17.87 -3.83
N GLU A 524 18.34 -17.01 -4.39
CA GLU A 524 17.39 -16.13 -3.70
C GLU A 524 16.34 -16.94 -2.93
N LEU A 525 15.73 -17.93 -3.57
CA LEU A 525 14.72 -18.79 -2.93
C LEU A 525 15.36 -19.75 -1.93
N ARG A 526 16.57 -20.29 -2.24
CA ARG A 526 17.31 -21.12 -1.26
C ARG A 526 17.63 -20.32 -0.01
N ALA A 527 18.12 -19.08 -0.15
CA ALA A 527 18.42 -18.21 1.00
C ALA A 527 17.16 -17.92 1.82
N LEU A 528 16.05 -17.60 1.17
CA LEU A 528 14.77 -17.34 1.81
C LEU A 528 14.27 -18.56 2.61
N LEU A 529 14.32 -19.75 2.01
CA LEU A 529 13.94 -21.03 2.64
C LEU A 529 14.91 -21.44 3.76
N ALA A 530 16.17 -20.99 3.71
CA ALA A 530 17.12 -21.14 4.80
C ALA A 530 16.91 -20.14 5.95
N GLY A 531 15.95 -19.22 5.83
CA GLY A 531 15.62 -18.27 6.88
C GLY A 531 16.32 -16.91 6.76
N ALA A 532 16.78 -16.53 5.57
CA ALA A 532 17.30 -15.18 5.35
C ALA A 532 16.29 -14.12 5.82
N PRO A 533 16.75 -13.06 6.50
CA PRO A 533 15.87 -12.01 7.00
C PRO A 533 15.06 -11.33 5.88
N LEU A 534 13.81 -10.97 6.17
CA LEU A 534 12.92 -10.33 5.21
C LEU A 534 13.15 -8.81 5.18
N PRO A 535 13.37 -8.20 4.01
CA PRO A 535 13.44 -6.74 3.89
C PRO A 535 12.07 -6.11 4.17
N ALA A 536 12.01 -5.15 5.09
CA ALA A 536 10.83 -4.36 5.40
C ALA A 536 11.14 -2.88 5.20
N LYS A 537 10.30 -2.18 4.45
CA LYS A 537 10.51 -0.76 4.15
C LYS A 537 10.55 0.09 5.42
N ALA A 538 11.58 0.91 5.56
CA ALA A 538 11.81 1.78 6.70
C ALA A 538 11.04 3.12 6.55
N ASN A 539 9.72 3.08 6.68
CA ASN A 539 8.85 4.25 6.44
C ASN A 539 9.05 5.35 7.49
N LEU A 540 9.29 5.01 8.75
CA LEU A 540 9.56 5.96 9.83
C LEU A 540 10.88 6.70 9.58
N LEU A 541 11.96 5.95 9.32
CA LEU A 541 13.27 6.54 9.05
C LEU A 541 13.28 7.35 7.75
N THR A 542 12.59 6.87 6.70
CA THR A 542 12.42 7.60 5.44
C THR A 542 11.69 8.92 5.67
N ARG A 543 10.59 8.90 6.42
CA ARG A 543 9.83 10.10 6.77
C ARG A 543 10.61 11.05 7.64
N TRP A 544 11.33 10.52 8.61
CA TRP A 544 12.20 11.28 9.48
C TRP A 544 13.29 12.02 8.71
N GLY A 545 13.98 11.31 7.81
CA GLY A 545 15.05 11.85 6.96
C GLY A 545 14.55 12.73 5.81
N ARG A 546 13.23 12.91 5.63
CA ARG A 546 12.60 13.63 4.50
C ARG A 546 13.05 13.09 3.13
N ALA A 547 13.46 11.83 3.08
CA ALA A 547 13.90 11.17 1.86
C ALA A 547 12.72 10.88 0.91
N ALA A 548 13.01 10.82 -0.38
CA ALA A 548 12.03 10.39 -1.37
C ALA A 548 11.69 8.90 -1.18
N ASP A 549 10.47 8.51 -1.47
CA ASP A 549 9.98 7.14 -1.29
C ASP A 549 10.81 6.09 -2.05
N ARG A 550 11.33 6.46 -3.22
CA ARG A 550 12.25 5.64 -4.04
C ARG A 550 13.63 5.41 -3.40
N GLU A 551 14.00 6.23 -2.41
CA GLU A 551 15.26 6.17 -1.68
C GLU A 551 15.10 5.48 -0.32
N ALA A 552 13.89 5.02 0.01
CA ALA A 552 13.60 4.33 1.25
C ALA A 552 14.50 3.10 1.41
N GLY A 553 15.16 3.03 2.56
CA GLY A 553 15.93 1.85 2.98
C GLY A 553 15.03 0.72 3.48
N TYR A 554 15.65 -0.42 3.77
CA TYR A 554 15.00 -1.56 4.40
C TYR A 554 15.62 -1.83 5.77
N VAL A 555 14.76 -2.18 6.72
CA VAL A 555 15.15 -2.93 7.93
C VAL A 555 14.87 -4.41 7.70
N HIS A 556 15.42 -5.28 8.53
CA HIS A 556 15.31 -6.72 8.34
C HIS A 556 14.49 -7.35 9.46
N LEU A 557 13.48 -8.12 9.07
CA LEU A 557 12.61 -8.87 9.97
C LEU A 557 13.06 -10.34 10.03
N THR A 558 12.81 -10.99 11.15
CA THR A 558 12.98 -12.45 11.25
C THR A 558 12.05 -13.13 10.26
N SER A 559 12.59 -14.08 9.50
CA SER A 559 11.83 -14.83 8.51
C SER A 559 11.01 -15.95 9.15
N PRO A 560 9.68 -15.99 8.93
CA PRO A 560 8.83 -17.08 9.42
C PRO A 560 8.88 -18.33 8.52
N VAL A 561 9.54 -18.24 7.36
CA VAL A 561 9.64 -19.37 6.41
C VAL A 561 10.95 -20.16 6.54
N GLY A 562 11.79 -19.82 7.51
CA GLY A 562 13.02 -20.57 7.82
C GLY A 562 12.76 -21.95 8.46
N PRO A 563 13.77 -22.84 8.49
CA PRO A 563 13.67 -24.11 9.20
C PRO A 563 13.54 -23.86 10.71
N GLY A 564 12.65 -24.59 11.39
CA GLY A 564 12.47 -24.53 12.85
C GLY A 564 11.63 -23.37 13.39
N THR A 565 11.29 -22.38 12.61
CA THR A 565 10.49 -21.22 13.06
C THR A 565 9.03 -21.57 13.39
N VAL A 566 8.53 -22.70 12.95
CA VAL A 566 7.11 -23.10 13.03
C VAL A 566 6.82 -24.07 14.19
N SER A 567 7.82 -24.47 14.98
CA SER A 567 7.66 -25.46 16.08
C SER A 567 7.43 -24.83 17.46
N GLY A 568 7.34 -23.50 17.56
CA GLY A 568 7.21 -22.79 18.84
C GLY A 568 5.77 -22.37 19.11
N THR A 569 5.06 -23.08 19.98
CA THR A 569 4.05 -22.44 20.85
C THR A 569 4.68 -21.20 21.50
N ALA A 570 3.95 -20.09 21.54
CA ALA A 570 4.39 -18.80 22.11
C ALA A 570 4.62 -18.86 23.65
N ASN A 571 5.41 -19.79 24.13
CA ASN A 571 5.88 -19.91 25.51
C ASN A 571 7.42 -20.02 25.49
N GLY A 572 8.08 -18.94 25.13
CA GLY A 572 9.51 -18.77 25.34
C GLY A 572 9.78 -18.29 26.76
N THR A 573 9.94 -19.22 27.69
CA THR A 573 10.66 -18.93 28.94
C THR A 573 12.11 -18.59 28.58
N VAL A 574 12.50 -17.36 28.87
CA VAL A 574 13.89 -16.90 28.76
C VAL A 574 14.69 -17.58 29.88
N SER A 575 15.63 -18.46 29.50
CA SER A 575 16.67 -18.90 30.41
C SER A 575 17.73 -17.81 30.53
N ASP A 576 18.01 -17.41 31.77
CA ASP A 576 19.10 -16.52 32.16
C ASP A 576 20.44 -17.00 31.63
N GLY A 577 21.12 -16.14 30.91
CA GLY A 577 22.48 -16.34 30.43
C GLY A 577 23.13 -15.00 30.10
N LEU A 578 23.43 -14.20 31.14
CA LEU A 578 24.29 -13.03 31.04
C LEU A 578 25.75 -13.46 30.83
N ALA A 579 26.22 -13.41 29.59
CA ALA A 579 27.65 -13.37 29.28
C ALA A 579 27.94 -12.11 28.46
N ALA A 580 28.82 -11.26 28.97
CA ALA A 580 29.23 -10.00 28.37
C ALA A 580 29.90 -10.20 26.99
N PRO A 581 29.60 -9.39 25.98
CA PRO A 581 30.23 -9.49 24.67
C PRO A 581 31.57 -8.73 24.61
N ARG A 582 32.57 -9.42 24.10
CA ARG A 582 33.82 -8.82 23.63
C ARG A 582 33.54 -7.91 22.45
N THR A 583 34.05 -6.69 22.53
CA THR A 583 34.00 -5.66 21.49
C THR A 583 34.68 -6.12 20.21
N ARG A 584 33.95 -6.18 19.10
CA ARG A 584 34.46 -6.06 17.74
C ARG A 584 33.87 -4.82 17.10
N ALA A 585 34.75 -3.97 16.60
CA ALA A 585 34.45 -2.73 15.95
C ALA A 585 33.49 -2.91 14.76
N ALA A 586 32.36 -2.22 14.81
CA ALA A 586 31.42 -2.14 13.69
C ALA A 586 31.89 -1.06 12.71
N SER A 587 32.04 -1.44 11.45
CA SER A 587 32.30 -0.56 10.32
C SER A 587 31.14 0.44 10.18
N ARG A 588 31.50 1.71 10.19
CA ARG A 588 30.56 2.83 9.95
C ARG A 588 30.09 2.77 8.49
N ALA A 589 28.81 2.49 8.28
CA ALA A 589 28.15 2.85 7.02
C ALA A 589 27.93 4.36 7.01
N ALA A 590 28.65 5.07 6.16
CA ALA A 590 28.54 6.51 5.99
C ALA A 590 27.29 6.86 5.16
N PHE A 591 26.43 7.71 5.71
CA PHE A 591 25.38 8.38 4.95
C PHE A 591 26.01 9.45 4.05
N PRO A 592 25.60 9.56 2.78
CA PRO A 592 26.13 10.62 1.91
C PRO A 592 25.60 12.00 2.37
N ARG A 593 26.50 12.96 2.47
CA ARG A 593 26.17 14.37 2.75
C ARG A 593 25.46 15.00 1.56
N PRO A 594 24.48 15.89 1.76
CA PRO A 594 23.88 16.65 0.68
C PRO A 594 24.91 17.58 0.03
N ARG A 595 24.99 17.55 -1.30
CA ARG A 595 25.78 18.51 -2.07
C ARG A 595 25.08 19.87 -2.05
N SER A 596 25.81 20.88 -1.62
CA SER A 596 25.45 22.28 -1.79
C SER A 596 25.49 22.63 -3.28
N THR A 597 24.39 23.11 -3.83
CA THR A 597 24.37 23.80 -5.13
C THR A 597 24.67 25.27 -4.91
N SER A 598 25.79 25.71 -5.42
CA SER A 598 26.02 27.10 -5.81
C SER A 598 25.47 27.31 -7.20
#